data_295af917a9a40aeb4a1ae94f6bba616f
#
_entry.id   295af917a9a40aeb4a1ae94f6bba616f
#
_cell.length_a   1.000
_cell.length_b   1.000
_cell.length_c   1.000
_cell.angle_alpha   90.00
_cell.angle_beta   90.00
_cell.angle_gamma   90.00
#
_symmetry.space_group_name_H-M   'P 1'
#
loop_
_entity.id
_entity.type
_entity.pdbx_description
1 polymer ?
#
loop_
_entity_poly.entity_id
_entity_poly.type
_entity_poly.pdbx_seq_one_letter_code
_entity_poly.pdbx_strand_id
1 'polypeptide(L)'
;EFVDVLYRISQRPETDNTALPPDYETEEFNGSACPYYDAVCWAYQTGLLRQGDLHTAYDDDIDYQTACLLIYRYAAMSGIDTGVDQELLRQTMREEPRLSGEVVKAMLWCDERDITTRDSELGDLLAACNTRINRYQMTSFLFYLCTYELNLGS
;
A
#
# COMPACT_ATOMS: atom_id res chain seq x y z
N GLU A 1 -0.32 -9.19 6.17
CA GLU A 1 1.15 -9.26 6.20
C GLU A 1 1.80 -7.94 5.76
N PHE A 2 1.49 -7.36 4.59
CA PHE A 2 2.08 -6.10 4.11
C PHE A 2 1.87 -4.94 5.10
N VAL A 3 0.64 -4.74 5.55
CA VAL A 3 0.27 -3.71 6.53
C VAL A 3 0.98 -3.94 7.87
N ASP A 4 1.18 -5.19 8.30
CA ASP A 4 1.90 -5.51 9.53
C ASP A 4 3.37 -5.11 9.48
N VAL A 5 4.01 -5.22 8.31
CA VAL A 5 5.39 -4.74 8.13
C VAL A 5 5.44 -3.21 8.27
N LEU A 6 4.52 -2.47 7.64
CA LEU A 6 4.45 -1.02 7.78
C LEU A 6 4.17 -0.58 9.24
N TYR A 7 3.29 -1.30 9.94
CA TYR A 7 3.02 -1.08 11.36
C TYR A 7 4.27 -1.27 12.23
N ARG A 8 5.07 -2.31 11.95
CA ARG A 8 6.34 -2.56 12.65
C ARG A 8 7.40 -1.50 12.35
N ILE A 9 7.50 -1.04 11.11
CA ILE A 9 8.39 0.07 10.71
C ILE A 9 8.00 1.34 11.48
N SER A 10 6.71 1.56 11.70
CA SER A 10 6.17 2.67 12.50
C SER A 10 6.34 2.49 14.02
N GLN A 11 7.12 1.49 14.46
CA GLN A 11 7.38 1.20 15.87
C GLN A 11 6.15 0.75 16.67
N ARG A 12 5.15 0.17 16.01
CA ARG A 12 3.93 -0.35 16.62
C ARG A 12 3.23 0.67 17.52
N PRO A 13 2.75 1.80 16.99
CA PRO A 13 2.06 2.80 17.79
C PRO A 13 0.82 2.19 18.47
N GLU A 14 0.41 2.77 19.60
CA GLU A 14 -0.81 2.36 20.27
C GLU A 14 -2.02 2.51 19.35
N THR A 15 -2.90 1.52 19.36
CA THR A 15 -4.09 1.46 18.52
C THR A 15 -5.35 1.38 19.38
N ASP A 16 -6.40 2.05 18.94
CA ASP A 16 -7.74 1.85 19.48
C ASP A 16 -8.41 0.67 18.77
N ASN A 17 -8.47 -0.47 19.44
CA ASN A 17 -8.98 -1.71 18.89
C ASN A 17 -10.51 -1.72 18.70
N THR A 18 -11.19 -0.60 18.95
CA THR A 18 -12.65 -0.47 18.74
C THR A 18 -13.01 0.15 17.38
N ALA A 19 -12.01 0.56 16.59
CA ALA A 19 -12.21 1.37 15.40
C ALA A 19 -12.26 0.59 14.08
N LEU A 20 -12.47 -0.73 14.11
CA LEU A 20 -12.62 -1.49 12.86
C LEU A 20 -13.95 -1.15 12.18
N PRO A 21 -13.93 -0.95 10.85
CA PRO A 21 -15.18 -0.82 10.09
C PRO A 21 -16.05 -2.06 10.23
N PRO A 22 -17.40 -1.92 10.13
CA PRO A 22 -18.34 -3.02 10.22
C PRO A 22 -18.07 -4.19 9.26
N ASP A 23 -17.46 -3.92 8.11
CA ASP A 23 -17.10 -4.91 7.10
C ASP A 23 -16.01 -5.90 7.57
N TYR A 24 -15.35 -5.60 8.70
CA TYR A 24 -14.32 -6.43 9.33
C TYR A 24 -14.81 -7.14 10.61
N GLU A 25 -16.06 -6.97 10.98
CA GLU A 25 -16.69 -7.71 12.10
C GLU A 25 -17.03 -9.17 11.73
N THR A 26 -16.34 -9.76 10.76
CA THR A 26 -16.48 -11.18 10.49
C THR A 26 -15.83 -11.99 11.61
N GLU A 27 -16.36 -13.19 11.90
CA GLU A 27 -15.82 -14.09 12.93
C GLU A 27 -14.32 -14.39 12.73
N GLU A 28 -13.80 -14.25 11.52
CA GLU A 28 -12.40 -14.43 11.15
C GLU A 28 -11.49 -13.30 11.69
N PHE A 29 -12.04 -12.09 11.91
CA PHE A 29 -11.33 -10.94 12.47
C PHE A 29 -11.56 -10.75 13.98
N ASN A 30 -12.14 -11.70 14.66
CA ASN A 30 -12.48 -11.56 16.07
C ASN A 30 -11.22 -11.54 16.95
N GLY A 31 -10.76 -10.34 17.23
CA GLY A 31 -9.78 -9.86 18.20
C GLY A 31 -8.52 -10.69 18.41
N SER A 32 -8.61 -11.83 19.03
CA SER A 32 -7.44 -12.62 19.42
C SER A 32 -6.99 -13.68 18.39
N ALA A 33 -7.78 -13.94 17.36
CA ALA A 33 -7.48 -14.96 16.35
C ALA A 33 -6.67 -14.42 15.15
N CYS A 34 -6.70 -13.10 14.91
CA CYS A 34 -5.97 -12.48 13.81
C CYS A 34 -4.60 -11.98 14.27
N PRO A 35 -3.48 -12.55 13.81
CA PRO A 35 -2.14 -12.13 14.20
C PRO A 35 -1.77 -10.69 13.77
N TYR A 36 -2.59 -10.08 12.90
CA TYR A 36 -2.35 -8.73 12.35
C TYR A 36 -3.42 -7.72 12.77
N TYR A 37 -4.24 -8.05 13.75
CA TYR A 37 -5.37 -7.23 14.19
C TYR A 37 -4.96 -5.79 14.52
N ASP A 38 -3.95 -5.60 15.37
CA ASP A 38 -3.47 -4.27 15.75
C ASP A 38 -2.96 -3.48 14.55
N ALA A 39 -2.26 -4.13 13.62
CA ALA A 39 -1.77 -3.49 12.41
C ALA A 39 -2.92 -3.03 11.49
N VAL A 40 -3.98 -3.80 11.39
CA VAL A 40 -5.17 -3.44 10.60
C VAL A 40 -5.92 -2.30 11.27
N CYS A 41 -6.13 -2.34 12.58
CA CYS A 41 -6.73 -1.23 13.33
C CYS A 41 -5.94 0.07 13.14
N TRP A 42 -4.63 0.02 13.30
CA TRP A 42 -3.75 1.14 13.06
C TRP A 42 -3.87 1.70 11.65
N ALA A 43 -3.90 0.83 10.64
CA ALA A 43 -3.98 1.24 9.25
C ALA A 43 -5.30 1.95 8.93
N TYR A 44 -6.40 1.55 9.56
CA TYR A 44 -7.68 2.25 9.45
C TYR A 44 -7.67 3.59 10.19
N GLN A 45 -7.16 3.63 11.41
CA GLN A 45 -7.09 4.86 12.21
C GLN A 45 -6.25 5.94 11.52
N THR A 46 -5.17 5.54 10.86
CA THR A 46 -4.26 6.46 10.15
C THR A 46 -4.72 6.80 8.73
N GLY A 47 -5.75 6.12 8.21
CA GLY A 47 -6.21 6.29 6.83
C GLY A 47 -5.32 5.63 5.79
N LEU A 48 -4.38 4.78 6.22
CA LEU A 48 -3.58 3.93 5.33
C LEU A 48 -4.47 2.93 4.60
N LEU A 49 -5.40 2.30 5.33
CA LEU A 49 -6.52 1.54 4.80
C LEU A 49 -7.80 2.34 4.91
N ARG A 50 -8.67 2.24 3.90
CA ARG A 50 -10.00 2.86 3.89
C ARG A 50 -11.04 1.82 3.53
N GLN A 51 -12.29 2.07 3.90
CA GLN A 51 -13.41 1.23 3.52
C GLN A 51 -13.46 1.08 1.99
N GLY A 52 -13.53 -0.17 1.52
CA GLY A 52 -13.56 -0.51 0.09
C GLY A 52 -12.21 -0.71 -0.58
N ASP A 53 -11.09 -0.47 0.10
CA ASP A 53 -9.76 -0.70 -0.48
C ASP A 53 -9.42 -2.20 -0.58
N LEU A 54 -9.90 -3.00 0.36
CA LEU A 54 -9.67 -4.43 0.40
C LEU A 54 -10.97 -5.16 0.09
N HIS A 55 -11.13 -5.61 -1.14
CA HIS A 55 -12.14 -6.61 -1.52
C HIS A 55 -11.60 -8.04 -1.34
N THR A 56 -10.38 -8.17 -0.86
CA THR A 56 -9.70 -9.45 -0.71
C THR A 56 -9.91 -9.97 0.70
N ALA A 57 -10.16 -11.26 0.79
CA ALA A 57 -10.10 -11.96 2.05
C ALA A 57 -8.72 -11.71 2.70
N TYR A 58 -8.70 -11.64 4.00
CA TYR A 58 -7.54 -11.37 4.85
C TYR A 58 -6.27 -12.17 4.46
N ASP A 59 -6.42 -13.33 3.86
CA ASP A 59 -5.36 -14.29 3.49
C ASP A 59 -4.95 -14.20 2.01
N ASP A 60 -5.57 -13.31 1.22
CA ASP A 60 -5.26 -13.17 -0.19
C ASP A 60 -3.96 -12.36 -0.41
N ASP A 61 -3.24 -12.73 -1.46
CA ASP A 61 -2.12 -11.95 -1.96
C ASP A 61 -2.61 -10.57 -2.43
N ILE A 62 -1.91 -9.52 -2.07
CA ILE A 62 -2.24 -8.19 -2.57
C ILE A 62 -1.79 -8.06 -4.03
N ASP A 63 -2.53 -7.26 -4.80
CA ASP A 63 -2.14 -6.91 -6.15
C ASP A 63 -1.18 -5.70 -6.16
N TYR A 64 -0.57 -5.48 -7.31
CA TYR A 64 0.42 -4.42 -7.52
C TYR A 64 -0.15 -3.03 -7.23
N GLN A 65 -1.35 -2.72 -7.70
CA GLN A 65 -1.98 -1.42 -7.48
C GLN A 65 -2.26 -1.16 -6.00
N THR A 66 -2.70 -2.16 -5.26
CA THR A 66 -2.92 -2.06 -3.81
C THR A 66 -1.60 -1.84 -3.06
N ALA A 67 -0.54 -2.55 -3.45
CA ALA A 67 0.79 -2.34 -2.87
C ALA A 67 1.31 -0.91 -3.10
N CYS A 68 1.22 -0.40 -4.33
CA CYS A 68 1.58 0.98 -4.64
C CYS A 68 0.76 1.99 -3.82
N LEU A 69 -0.55 1.76 -3.70
CA LEU A 69 -1.44 2.62 -2.95
C LEU A 69 -1.07 2.69 -1.46
N LEU A 70 -0.77 1.56 -0.84
CA LEU A 70 -0.35 1.49 0.55
C LEU A 70 1.01 2.16 0.78
N ILE A 71 1.98 1.92 -0.10
CA ILE A 71 3.30 2.56 -0.05
C ILE A 71 3.18 4.08 -0.19
N TYR A 72 2.41 4.54 -1.15
CA TYR A 72 2.17 5.96 -1.41
C TYR A 72 1.53 6.66 -0.21
N ARG A 73 0.47 6.08 0.35
CA ARG A 73 -0.20 6.63 1.54
C ARG A 73 0.72 6.63 2.76
N TYR A 74 1.51 5.57 2.93
CA TYR A 74 2.50 5.49 4.00
C TYR A 74 3.58 6.57 3.87
N ALA A 75 4.08 6.80 2.67
CA ALA A 75 5.05 7.86 2.38
C ALA A 75 4.47 9.25 2.70
N ALA A 76 3.23 9.52 2.25
CA ALA A 76 2.54 10.76 2.56
C ALA A 76 2.36 10.97 4.08
N MET A 77 1.97 9.92 4.80
CA MET A 77 1.82 9.94 6.26
C MET A 77 3.15 10.17 6.97
N SER A 78 4.26 9.71 6.39
CA SER A 78 5.62 9.92 6.89
C SER A 78 6.22 11.28 6.52
N GLY A 79 5.46 12.14 5.83
CA GLY A 79 5.91 13.49 5.45
C GLY A 79 6.79 13.54 4.19
N ILE A 80 6.85 12.44 3.43
CA ILE A 80 7.57 12.40 2.17
C ILE A 80 6.75 13.13 1.10
N ASP A 81 7.45 13.84 0.20
CA ASP A 81 6.80 14.48 -0.94
C ASP A 81 6.21 13.41 -1.89
N THR A 82 4.90 13.45 -2.06
CA THR A 82 4.14 12.55 -2.93
C THR A 82 3.62 13.23 -4.21
N GLY A 83 4.28 14.34 -4.62
CA GLY A 83 4.02 14.99 -5.89
C GLY A 83 4.37 14.08 -7.08
N VAL A 84 3.59 14.19 -8.15
CA VAL A 84 3.84 13.53 -9.46
C VAL A 84 3.64 14.54 -10.58
N ASP A 85 4.19 14.24 -11.76
CA ASP A 85 3.95 15.04 -12.95
C ASP A 85 2.45 15.09 -13.28
N GLN A 86 1.89 16.31 -13.32
CA GLN A 86 0.46 16.53 -13.47
C GLN A 86 -0.03 16.25 -14.91
N GLU A 87 0.83 16.42 -15.91
CA GLU A 87 0.46 16.14 -17.30
C GLU A 87 0.46 14.63 -17.53
N LEU A 88 1.48 13.93 -17.04
CA LEU A 88 1.53 12.46 -17.07
C LEU A 88 0.35 11.84 -16.33
N LEU A 89 0.00 12.37 -15.15
CA LEU A 89 -1.17 11.92 -14.38
C LEU A 89 -2.46 12.05 -15.20
N ARG A 90 -2.70 13.21 -15.83
CA ARG A 90 -3.90 13.43 -16.65
C ARG A 90 -3.93 12.53 -17.87
N GLN A 91 -2.80 12.33 -18.53
CA GLN A 91 -2.69 11.44 -19.69
C GLN A 91 -3.02 10.00 -19.27
N THR A 92 -2.38 9.49 -18.24
CA THR A 92 -2.58 8.11 -17.75
C THR A 92 -4.03 7.88 -17.31
N MET A 93 -4.66 8.84 -16.64
CA MET A 93 -6.08 8.74 -16.25
C MET A 93 -7.03 8.71 -17.46
N ARG A 94 -6.67 9.32 -18.59
CA ARG A 94 -7.47 9.22 -19.83
C ARG A 94 -7.29 7.86 -20.50
N GLU A 95 -6.09 7.29 -20.44
CA GLU A 95 -5.77 6.00 -21.05
C GLU A 95 -6.37 4.85 -20.22
N GLU A 96 -6.46 5.00 -18.89
CA GLU A 96 -6.97 3.98 -17.98
C GLU A 96 -8.14 4.51 -17.10
N PRO A 97 -9.30 4.79 -17.68
CA PRO A 97 -10.43 5.38 -16.96
C PRO A 97 -11.05 4.45 -15.89
N ARG A 98 -10.65 3.18 -15.85
CA ARG A 98 -11.10 2.20 -14.84
C ARG A 98 -10.40 2.34 -13.51
N LEU A 99 -9.21 2.95 -13.48
CA LEU A 99 -8.42 3.16 -12.27
C LEU A 99 -8.84 4.47 -11.58
N SER A 100 -8.87 4.46 -10.26
CA SER A 100 -9.06 5.70 -9.51
C SER A 100 -7.86 6.63 -9.66
N GLY A 101 -8.07 7.94 -9.62
CA GLY A 101 -6.98 8.91 -9.73
C GLY A 101 -5.93 8.76 -8.61
N GLU A 102 -6.33 8.29 -7.42
CA GLU A 102 -5.38 8.03 -6.33
C GLU A 102 -4.49 6.81 -6.65
N VAL A 103 -5.06 5.75 -7.21
CA VAL A 103 -4.30 4.56 -7.63
C VAL A 103 -3.30 4.93 -8.73
N VAL A 104 -3.74 5.64 -9.77
CA VAL A 104 -2.85 6.09 -10.85
C VAL A 104 -1.71 6.94 -10.30
N LYS A 105 -2.04 7.89 -9.41
CA LYS A 105 -1.04 8.74 -8.77
C LYS A 105 -0.03 7.94 -7.94
N ALA A 106 -0.50 6.95 -7.19
CA ALA A 106 0.35 6.07 -6.39
C ALA A 106 1.30 5.24 -7.26
N MET A 107 0.79 4.66 -8.35
CA MET A 107 1.59 3.88 -9.28
C MET A 107 2.66 4.73 -9.96
N LEU A 108 2.32 5.92 -10.46
CA LEU A 108 3.27 6.85 -11.08
C LEU A 108 4.33 7.31 -10.07
N TRP A 109 3.94 7.62 -8.84
CA TRP A 109 4.87 8.02 -7.78
C TRP A 109 5.87 6.90 -7.43
N CYS A 110 5.41 5.66 -7.34
CA CYS A 110 6.29 4.51 -7.11
C CYS A 110 7.23 4.26 -8.28
N ASP A 111 6.75 4.44 -9.52
CA ASP A 111 7.54 4.28 -10.75
C ASP A 111 8.64 5.35 -10.85
N GLU A 112 8.29 6.63 -10.70
CA GLU A 112 9.26 7.75 -10.72
C GLU A 112 10.40 7.59 -9.70
N ARG A 113 10.16 6.86 -8.61
CA ARG A 113 11.15 6.59 -7.55
C ARG A 113 11.82 5.24 -7.65
N ASP A 114 11.59 4.51 -8.71
CA ASP A 114 12.12 3.16 -8.91
C ASP A 114 11.77 2.17 -7.76
N ILE A 115 10.71 2.44 -6.99
CA ILE A 115 10.32 1.57 -5.88
C ILE A 115 9.84 0.21 -6.40
N THR A 116 9.15 0.23 -7.54
CA THR A 116 8.47 -0.94 -8.10
C THR A 116 9.09 -1.45 -9.39
N THR A 117 9.87 -0.62 -10.10
CA THR A 117 10.39 -0.95 -11.44
C THR A 117 11.75 -1.62 -11.45
N ARG A 118 12.51 -1.52 -10.37
CA ARG A 118 13.86 -2.12 -10.31
C ARG A 118 13.86 -3.64 -10.37
N ASP A 119 12.75 -4.27 -10.07
CA ASP A 119 12.54 -5.73 -10.17
C ASP A 119 11.69 -6.08 -11.41
N SER A 120 12.02 -5.52 -12.51
CA SER A 120 11.23 -5.24 -13.70
C SER A 120 10.82 -6.44 -14.59
N GLU A 121 10.29 -7.49 -14.04
CA GLU A 121 9.34 -8.32 -14.78
C GLU A 121 7.98 -7.61 -15.00
N LEU A 122 7.79 -6.46 -14.34
CA LEU A 122 6.58 -5.63 -14.38
C LEU A 122 6.72 -4.39 -15.28
N GLY A 123 7.50 -4.47 -16.35
CA GLY A 123 7.90 -3.33 -17.18
C GLY A 123 6.82 -2.54 -17.92
N ASP A 124 5.54 -2.89 -17.73
CA ASP A 124 4.38 -2.08 -18.13
C ASP A 124 3.51 -1.85 -16.89
N LEU A 125 3.52 -0.62 -16.40
CA LEU A 125 2.84 -0.19 -15.19
C LEU A 125 1.35 -0.57 -15.18
N LEU A 126 0.70 -0.37 -16.30
CA LEU A 126 -0.75 -0.55 -16.43
C LEU A 126 -1.14 -2.01 -16.68
N ALA A 127 -0.29 -2.76 -17.37
CA ALA A 127 -0.48 -4.21 -17.53
C ALA A 127 -0.31 -4.95 -16.19
N ALA A 128 0.51 -4.39 -15.30
CA ALA A 128 0.82 -4.98 -14.01
C ALA A 128 -0.24 -4.74 -12.92
N CYS A 129 -1.15 -3.78 -13.09
CA CYS A 129 -2.01 -3.28 -11.99
C CYS A 129 -2.78 -4.36 -11.22
N ASN A 130 -3.26 -5.40 -11.91
CA ASN A 130 -3.97 -6.53 -11.30
C ASN A 130 -3.07 -7.75 -11.05
N THR A 131 -1.77 -7.62 -11.25
CA THR A 131 -0.82 -8.71 -11.00
C THR A 131 -0.62 -8.86 -9.51
N ARG A 132 -0.76 -10.08 -9.01
CA ARG A 132 -0.47 -10.39 -7.60
C ARG A 132 1.03 -10.29 -7.35
N ILE A 133 1.41 -9.60 -6.28
CA ILE A 133 2.81 -9.53 -5.87
C ILE A 133 3.14 -10.67 -4.92
N ASN A 134 4.31 -11.27 -5.11
CA ASN A 134 4.82 -12.27 -4.20
C ASN A 134 5.61 -11.64 -3.04
N ARG A 135 5.98 -12.45 -2.05
CA ARG A 135 6.74 -11.98 -0.87
C ARG A 135 8.07 -11.33 -1.21
N TYR A 136 8.76 -11.82 -2.24
CA TYR A 136 10.03 -11.25 -2.68
C TYR A 136 9.82 -9.84 -3.21
N GLN A 137 8.85 -9.64 -4.10
CA GLN A 137 8.50 -8.31 -4.63
C GLN A 137 8.06 -7.37 -3.51
N MET A 138 7.22 -7.83 -2.60
CA MET A 138 6.80 -7.07 -1.42
C MET A 138 8.00 -6.61 -0.59
N THR A 139 8.93 -7.52 -0.31
CA THR A 139 10.14 -7.20 0.46
C THR A 139 11.02 -6.19 -0.27
N SER A 140 11.17 -6.35 -1.58
CA SER A 140 11.92 -5.44 -2.43
C SER A 140 11.33 -4.02 -2.38
N PHE A 141 10.02 -3.87 -2.56
CA PHE A 141 9.33 -2.57 -2.51
C PHE A 141 9.51 -1.89 -1.14
N LEU A 142 9.34 -2.63 -0.06
CA LEU A 142 9.52 -2.11 1.29
C LEU A 142 10.98 -1.75 1.58
N PHE A 143 11.94 -2.53 1.07
CA PHE A 143 13.36 -2.22 1.18
C PHE A 143 13.69 -0.89 0.50
N TYR A 144 13.22 -0.67 -0.74
CA TYR A 144 13.46 0.59 -1.43
C TYR A 144 12.81 1.77 -0.73
N LEU A 145 11.55 1.62 -0.29
CA LEU A 145 10.86 2.65 0.50
C LEU A 145 11.68 3.02 1.76
N CYS A 146 12.11 2.03 2.54
CA CYS A 146 12.82 2.26 3.79
C CYS A 146 14.20 2.86 3.57
N THR A 147 14.94 2.38 2.56
CA THR A 147 16.33 2.77 2.36
C THR A 147 16.46 4.15 1.69
N TYR A 148 15.66 4.40 0.68
CA TYR A 148 15.83 5.59 -0.17
C TYR A 148 14.87 6.72 0.18
N GLU A 149 13.68 6.43 0.63
CA GLU A 149 12.68 7.45 0.94
C GLU A 149 12.63 7.78 2.44
N LEU A 150 12.66 6.76 3.31
CA LEU A 150 12.60 6.98 4.77
C LEU A 150 13.98 7.14 5.41
N ASN A 151 15.08 6.90 4.68
CA ASN A 151 16.46 6.96 5.19
C ASN A 151 16.71 6.11 6.44
N LEU A 152 16.02 4.97 6.58
CA LEU A 152 16.17 4.08 7.75
C LEU A 152 17.38 3.16 7.66
N GLY A 153 18.18 3.25 6.58
CA GLY A 153 19.35 2.42 6.33
C GLY A 153 20.70 3.11 6.58
N SER A 154 20.69 4.32 7.13
CA SER A 154 21.91 5.09 7.46
C SER A 154 22.32 4.96 8.92
#